data_a7abf0e8aa78a7372e9717dd933195e2
#
_entry.id   a7abf0e8aa78a7372e9717dd933195e2
#
_cell.length_a   1.000
_cell.length_b   1.000
_cell.length_c   1.000
_cell.angle_alpha   90.00
_cell.angle_beta   90.00
_cell.angle_gamma   90.00
#
_symmetry.space_group_name_H-M   'P 1'
#
loop_
_entity.id
_entity.type
_entity.pdbx_description
1 polymer ?
#
loop_
_entity_poly.entity_id
_entity_poly.type
_entity_poly.pdbx_seq_one_letter_code
_entity_poly.pdbx_strand_id
1 'polypeptide(L)'
;MRRHIVTSIFLGLICGQMAQGQQTAPSKPRGQNTTAIKVYPARGKQIRIVAGTERTLVNLTDDVSGCLELFDPTISQRRTRQPLWIKVINRVSNDDKRYLVLLAEAQSNCNIQGYCGAATDYTLIWLKLGAGLKLEEKQSAVIEDCKANVSIADPEYERLNEPPIKLVNGKLTIEYGKTFDDNVRTLSRLVYDRSSPEQGFVITDREKKPQQDQ
;
A
#
# COMPACT_ATOMS: atom_id res chain seq x y z
N MET A 1 -48.77 -5.90 -61.89
CA MET A 1 -49.44 -7.14 -61.40
C MET A 1 -49.75 -7.00 -59.92
N ARG A 2 -51.03 -6.91 -59.62
CA ARG A 2 -51.59 -6.86 -58.28
C ARG A 2 -51.60 -8.28 -57.67
N ARG A 3 -51.24 -8.46 -56.41
CA ARG A 3 -51.76 -9.58 -55.60
C ARG A 3 -51.96 -9.10 -54.17
N HIS A 4 -53.23 -9.18 -53.80
CA HIS A 4 -53.76 -9.02 -52.43
C HIS A 4 -53.40 -10.26 -51.60
N ILE A 5 -53.11 -10.08 -50.32
CA ILE A 5 -53.16 -11.18 -49.33
C ILE A 5 -53.83 -10.66 -48.08
N VAL A 6 -54.78 -11.43 -47.75
CA VAL A 6 -55.84 -11.43 -46.78
C VAL A 6 -55.33 -11.38 -45.32
N THR A 7 -56.04 -10.56 -44.55
CA THR A 7 -56.01 -10.45 -43.09
C THR A 7 -56.69 -11.65 -42.47
N SER A 8 -56.05 -12.28 -41.50
CA SER A 8 -56.70 -13.22 -40.57
C SER A 8 -56.49 -12.74 -39.15
N ILE A 9 -57.57 -12.29 -38.54
CA ILE A 9 -57.67 -11.93 -37.13
C ILE A 9 -57.91 -13.19 -36.34
N PHE A 10 -57.03 -13.58 -35.45
CA PHE A 10 -57.28 -14.60 -34.43
C PHE A 10 -57.48 -13.91 -33.08
N LEU A 11 -58.75 -13.90 -32.64
CA LEU A 11 -59.12 -13.52 -31.28
C LEU A 11 -58.87 -14.76 -30.38
N GLY A 12 -57.84 -14.71 -29.58
CA GLY A 12 -57.60 -15.72 -28.54
C GLY A 12 -57.88 -15.12 -27.15
N LEU A 13 -58.98 -15.48 -26.57
CA LEU A 13 -59.36 -15.26 -25.18
C LEU A 13 -58.41 -16.09 -24.31
N ILE A 14 -57.53 -15.50 -23.53
CA ILE A 14 -56.77 -16.19 -22.50
C ILE A 14 -57.21 -15.69 -21.13
N CYS A 15 -57.87 -16.59 -20.39
CA CYS A 15 -58.22 -16.43 -18.98
C CYS A 15 -56.99 -16.11 -18.13
N GLY A 16 -57.05 -14.97 -17.46
CA GLY A 16 -56.03 -14.59 -16.48
C GLY A 16 -56.13 -15.46 -15.22
N GLN A 17 -55.09 -16.25 -14.96
CA GLN A 17 -54.81 -16.74 -13.62
C GLN A 17 -53.90 -15.70 -12.94
N MET A 18 -54.44 -15.00 -11.96
CA MET A 18 -53.67 -14.14 -11.03
C MET A 18 -52.83 -15.06 -10.16
N ALA A 19 -51.57 -15.25 -10.54
CA ALA A 19 -50.55 -15.77 -9.64
C ALA A 19 -50.19 -14.64 -8.64
N GLN A 20 -50.64 -14.81 -7.39
CA GLN A 20 -50.19 -13.99 -6.27
C GLN A 20 -48.68 -14.23 -6.09
N GLY A 21 -47.87 -13.34 -6.66
CA GLY A 21 -46.47 -13.29 -6.40
C GLY A 21 -46.21 -12.94 -4.93
N GLN A 22 -45.77 -13.91 -4.14
CA GLN A 22 -45.20 -13.66 -2.84
C GLN A 22 -43.98 -12.74 -3.06
N GLN A 23 -44.14 -11.46 -2.74
CA GLN A 23 -43.01 -10.55 -2.58
C GLN A 23 -42.16 -11.04 -1.41
N THR A 24 -41.10 -11.78 -1.72
CA THR A 24 -40.00 -12.00 -0.75
C THR A 24 -39.41 -10.64 -0.41
N ALA A 25 -39.61 -10.21 0.84
CA ALA A 25 -39.02 -9.01 1.35
C ALA A 25 -37.48 -9.03 1.08
N PRO A 26 -36.89 -7.92 0.59
CA PRO A 26 -35.47 -7.88 0.35
C PRO A 26 -34.75 -8.21 1.67
N SER A 27 -33.97 -9.29 1.68
CA SER A 27 -33.15 -9.68 2.81
C SER A 27 -32.20 -8.51 3.08
N LYS A 28 -32.37 -7.92 4.26
CA LYS A 28 -31.50 -6.86 4.78
C LYS A 28 -30.04 -7.31 4.59
N PRO A 29 -29.16 -6.53 3.95
CA PRO A 29 -27.77 -6.94 3.74
C PRO A 29 -27.21 -7.25 5.13
N ARG A 30 -26.75 -8.49 5.30
CA ARG A 30 -26.13 -8.97 6.53
C ARG A 30 -24.92 -8.07 6.75
N GLY A 31 -25.01 -7.17 7.72
CA GLY A 31 -23.95 -6.22 8.02
C GLY A 31 -22.64 -7.00 8.16
N GLN A 32 -21.78 -6.86 7.18
CA GLN A 32 -20.43 -7.39 7.27
C GLN A 32 -19.76 -6.65 8.43
N ASN A 33 -19.66 -7.31 9.58
CA ASN A 33 -18.77 -6.90 10.66
C ASN A 33 -17.36 -6.95 10.11
N THR A 34 -16.95 -5.90 9.40
CA THR A 34 -15.58 -5.73 8.94
C THR A 34 -14.71 -5.51 10.16
N THR A 35 -14.23 -6.60 10.73
CA THR A 35 -13.32 -6.56 11.88
C THR A 35 -12.10 -5.74 11.49
N ALA A 36 -11.84 -4.69 12.25
CA ALA A 36 -10.74 -3.76 11.96
C ALA A 36 -9.40 -4.52 11.94
N ILE A 37 -8.66 -4.34 10.85
CA ILE A 37 -7.32 -4.91 10.72
C ILE A 37 -6.36 -4.11 11.58
N LYS A 38 -5.56 -4.79 12.38
CA LYS A 38 -4.47 -4.23 13.19
C LYS A 38 -3.14 -4.79 12.72
N VAL A 39 -2.12 -3.96 12.70
CA VAL A 39 -0.75 -4.33 12.31
C VAL A 39 0.17 -4.02 13.48
N TYR A 40 1.02 -4.96 13.81
CA TYR A 40 1.98 -4.84 14.92
C TYR A 40 3.36 -5.26 14.44
N PRO A 41 4.43 -4.62 14.91
CA PRO A 41 5.77 -5.13 14.74
C PRO A 41 5.89 -6.52 15.42
N ALA A 42 6.68 -7.39 14.82
CA ALA A 42 7.04 -8.69 15.37
C ALA A 42 8.55 -8.81 15.49
N ARG A 43 9.09 -10.02 15.63
CA ARG A 43 10.52 -10.21 15.79
C ARG A 43 11.28 -9.88 14.50
N GLY A 44 12.33 -9.09 14.60
CA GLY A 44 13.12 -8.67 13.45
C GLY A 44 12.31 -7.81 12.48
N LYS A 45 12.55 -7.98 11.19
CA LYS A 45 11.80 -7.31 10.12
C LYS A 45 10.51 -8.06 9.76
N GLN A 46 9.71 -8.41 10.75
CA GLN A 46 8.43 -9.07 10.57
C GLN A 46 7.31 -8.22 11.14
N ILE A 47 6.12 -8.36 10.57
CA ILE A 47 4.90 -7.77 11.07
C ILE A 47 3.84 -8.85 11.31
N ARG A 48 3.02 -8.63 12.32
CA ARG A 48 1.84 -9.44 12.61
C ARG A 48 0.61 -8.65 12.22
N ILE A 49 -0.23 -9.24 11.39
CA ILE A 49 -1.52 -8.69 10.95
C ILE A 49 -2.62 -9.50 11.62
N VAL A 50 -3.60 -8.81 12.21
CA VAL A 50 -4.70 -9.41 12.97
C VAL A 50 -6.02 -8.80 12.54
N ALA A 51 -7.03 -9.65 12.32
CA ALA A 51 -8.42 -9.25 12.11
C ALA A 51 -9.36 -10.26 12.79
N GLY A 52 -9.94 -9.87 13.92
CA GLY A 52 -10.70 -10.79 14.77
C GLY A 52 -9.83 -11.93 15.31
N THR A 53 -10.19 -13.15 14.95
CA THR A 53 -9.44 -14.36 15.30
C THR A 53 -8.35 -14.73 14.29
N GLU A 54 -8.41 -14.16 13.09
CA GLU A 54 -7.43 -14.38 12.03
C GLU A 54 -6.13 -13.65 12.34
N ARG A 55 -4.99 -14.29 12.06
CA ARG A 55 -3.66 -13.71 12.21
C ARG A 55 -2.70 -14.28 11.18
N THR A 56 -1.80 -13.44 10.72
CA THR A 56 -0.70 -13.84 9.85
C THR A 56 0.59 -13.11 10.22
N LEU A 57 1.72 -13.71 9.87
CA LEU A 57 3.05 -13.08 9.95
C LEU A 57 3.53 -12.82 8.52
N VAL A 58 4.00 -11.61 8.28
CA VAL A 58 4.61 -11.22 7.00
C VAL A 58 6.07 -10.89 7.24
N ASN A 59 6.96 -11.53 6.49
CA ASN A 59 8.39 -11.25 6.50
C ASN A 59 8.69 -10.10 5.54
N LEU A 60 9.40 -9.07 6.03
CA LEU A 60 9.80 -7.86 5.31
C LEU A 60 11.33 -7.74 5.22
N THR A 61 12.08 -8.83 5.44
CA THR A 61 13.56 -8.77 5.47
C THR A 61 14.15 -8.24 4.19
N ASP A 62 13.59 -8.64 3.06
CA ASP A 62 14.05 -8.24 1.73
C ASP A 62 13.44 -6.90 1.26
N ASP A 63 12.46 -6.38 1.99
CA ASP A 63 11.72 -5.17 1.60
C ASP A 63 12.22 -3.93 2.33
N VAL A 64 12.55 -4.08 3.61
CA VAL A 64 12.92 -2.96 4.48
C VAL A 64 14.43 -2.88 4.59
N SER A 65 14.99 -1.74 4.17
CA SER A 65 16.38 -1.37 4.43
C SER A 65 16.62 -1.09 5.93
N GLY A 66 17.84 -0.70 6.28
CA GLY A 66 18.21 -0.26 7.62
C GLY A 66 18.40 -1.37 8.65
N CYS A 67 18.67 -0.95 9.86
CA CYS A 67 19.11 -1.76 10.98
C CYS A 67 18.13 -1.78 12.14
N LEU A 68 17.98 -2.95 12.78
CA LEU A 68 17.18 -3.12 13.99
C LEU A 68 18.03 -3.45 15.23
N GLU A 69 19.34 -3.66 15.06
CA GLU A 69 20.28 -3.89 16.15
C GLU A 69 21.31 -2.77 16.18
N LEU A 70 21.05 -1.76 17.00
CA LEU A 70 21.90 -0.57 17.10
C LEU A 70 23.10 -0.80 18.01
N PHE A 71 24.23 -0.29 17.62
CA PHE A 71 25.48 -0.28 18.37
C PHE A 71 25.94 1.16 18.55
N ASP A 72 26.11 1.60 19.81
CA ASP A 72 26.74 2.84 20.16
C ASP A 72 28.06 2.55 20.89
N PRO A 73 29.21 2.79 20.24
CA PRO A 73 30.51 2.49 20.82
C PRO A 73 30.86 3.38 22.03
N THR A 74 30.17 4.51 22.22
CA THR A 74 30.46 5.44 23.32
C THR A 74 29.73 5.11 24.61
N ILE A 75 28.54 4.51 24.50
CA ILE A 75 27.69 4.25 25.69
C ILE A 75 27.85 2.81 26.17
N SER A 76 27.94 1.85 25.27
CA SER A 76 28.01 0.44 25.61
C SER A 76 28.48 -0.40 24.43
N GLN A 77 29.30 -1.42 24.70
CA GLN A 77 29.60 -2.46 23.71
C GLN A 77 28.36 -3.37 23.41
N ARG A 78 27.24 -3.09 24.04
CA ARG A 78 26.02 -3.89 23.92
C ARG A 78 25.16 -3.38 22.79
N ARG A 79 24.75 -4.29 21.91
CA ARG A 79 23.77 -3.98 20.87
C ARG A 79 22.38 -3.81 21.47
N THR A 80 21.70 -2.73 21.13
CA THR A 80 20.31 -2.49 21.52
C THR A 80 19.41 -2.84 20.35
N ARG A 81 18.47 -3.77 20.58
CA ARG A 81 17.48 -4.12 19.56
C ARG A 81 16.38 -3.07 19.54
N GLN A 82 16.11 -2.53 18.37
CA GLN A 82 14.98 -1.63 18.10
C GLN A 82 13.85 -2.41 17.41
N PRO A 83 12.59 -2.14 17.72
CA PRO A 83 11.48 -2.65 16.93
C PRO A 83 11.46 -1.99 15.55
N LEU A 84 10.97 -2.71 14.56
CA LEU A 84 10.59 -2.09 13.29
C LEU A 84 9.37 -1.18 13.55
N TRP A 85 9.47 0.10 13.23
CA TRP A 85 8.35 1.02 13.33
C TRP A 85 7.45 0.86 12.10
N ILE A 86 6.14 0.69 12.34
CA ILE A 86 5.16 0.50 11.28
C ILE A 86 3.98 1.44 11.49
N LYS A 87 3.74 2.27 10.50
CA LYS A 87 2.56 3.14 10.41
C LYS A 87 1.63 2.62 9.31
N VAL A 88 0.35 2.45 9.60
CA VAL A 88 -0.64 2.11 8.58
C VAL A 88 -1.13 3.38 7.91
N ILE A 89 -0.86 3.52 6.62
CA ILE A 89 -1.22 4.68 5.81
C ILE A 89 -2.64 4.52 5.26
N ASN A 90 -2.96 3.31 4.75
CA ASN A 90 -4.29 3.02 4.22
C ASN A 90 -4.72 1.57 4.46
N ARG A 91 -6.04 1.36 4.53
CA ARG A 91 -6.69 0.05 4.58
C ARG A 91 -7.90 0.10 3.67
N VAL A 92 -8.02 -0.88 2.79
CA VAL A 92 -9.20 -1.09 1.94
C VAL A 92 -9.61 -2.55 2.07
N SER A 93 -10.91 -2.80 2.17
CA SER A 93 -11.47 -4.14 2.07
C SER A 93 -12.45 -4.15 0.92
N ASN A 94 -12.28 -5.09 0.00
CA ASN A 94 -13.12 -5.29 -1.16
C ASN A 94 -13.39 -6.79 -1.28
N ASP A 95 -14.65 -7.19 -1.13
CA ASP A 95 -15.11 -8.58 -1.07
C ASP A 95 -14.32 -9.40 -0.02
N ASP A 96 -13.59 -10.42 -0.46
CA ASP A 96 -12.73 -11.28 0.37
C ASP A 96 -11.26 -10.82 0.41
N LYS A 97 -10.93 -9.73 -0.29
CA LYS A 97 -9.58 -9.15 -0.35
C LYS A 97 -9.43 -7.98 0.58
N ARG A 98 -8.24 -7.85 1.12
CA ARG A 98 -7.84 -6.75 2.01
C ARG A 98 -6.51 -6.19 1.53
N TYR A 99 -6.47 -4.88 1.38
CA TYR A 99 -5.29 -4.16 0.90
C TYR A 99 -4.78 -3.23 2.00
N LEU A 100 -3.50 -3.27 2.24
CA LEU A 100 -2.84 -2.43 3.23
C LEU A 100 -1.72 -1.64 2.56
N VAL A 101 -1.62 -0.37 2.90
CA VAL A 101 -0.43 0.44 2.63
C VAL A 101 0.19 0.80 3.96
N LEU A 102 1.45 0.44 4.13
CA LEU A 102 2.23 0.62 5.35
C LEU A 102 3.44 1.49 5.04
N LEU A 103 3.87 2.27 6.02
CA LEU A 103 5.19 2.87 6.08
C LEU A 103 6.00 2.11 7.13
N ALA A 104 7.15 1.59 6.73
CA ALA A 104 8.13 0.99 7.61
C ALA A 104 9.29 1.96 7.82
N GLU A 105 9.76 2.08 9.05
CA GLU A 105 10.86 2.94 9.46
C GLU A 105 11.93 2.11 10.16
N ALA A 106 13.19 2.28 9.79
CA ALA A 106 14.33 1.63 10.41
C ALA A 106 15.52 2.59 10.43
N GLN A 107 16.44 2.40 11.39
CA GLN A 107 17.69 3.17 11.42
C GLN A 107 18.56 2.81 10.21
N SER A 108 19.12 3.80 9.50
CA SER A 108 19.90 3.54 8.29
C SER A 108 21.19 2.78 8.56
N ASN A 109 21.82 2.96 9.71
CA ASN A 109 23.05 2.25 10.07
C ASN A 109 22.94 1.59 11.45
N CYS A 110 23.58 0.42 11.59
CA CYS A 110 23.68 -0.27 12.88
C CYS A 110 24.62 0.45 13.86
N ASN A 111 25.64 1.16 13.37
CA ASN A 111 26.50 2.03 14.17
C ASN A 111 25.93 3.45 14.12
N ILE A 112 25.36 3.90 15.24
CA ILE A 112 24.72 5.22 15.34
C ILE A 112 25.71 6.39 15.19
N GLN A 113 27.00 6.15 15.35
CA GLN A 113 28.07 7.14 15.15
C GLN A 113 28.74 7.03 13.78
N GLY A 114 28.39 6.01 13.01
CA GLY A 114 28.88 5.83 11.64
C GLY A 114 28.18 6.73 10.65
N TYR A 115 28.66 6.74 9.42
CA TYR A 115 27.97 7.39 8.30
C TYR A 115 26.52 6.90 8.23
N CYS A 116 25.57 7.80 8.08
CA CYS A 116 24.13 7.53 8.18
C CYS A 116 23.65 7.01 9.56
N GLY A 117 24.42 7.10 10.61
CA GLY A 117 24.03 6.56 11.93
C GLY A 117 22.83 7.25 12.54
N ALA A 118 22.63 8.54 12.28
CA ALA A 118 21.48 9.31 12.76
C ALA A 118 20.31 9.36 11.77
N ALA A 119 20.47 8.81 10.57
CA ALA A 119 19.44 8.82 9.54
C ALA A 119 18.42 7.68 9.71
N THR A 120 17.22 7.89 9.22
CA THR A 120 16.13 6.91 9.19
C THR A 120 15.81 6.54 7.74
N ASP A 121 15.71 5.25 7.47
CA ASP A 121 15.23 4.75 6.18
C ASP A 121 13.73 4.56 6.22
N TYR A 122 13.08 4.93 5.12
CA TYR A 122 11.64 4.77 4.94
C TYR A 122 11.33 3.86 3.76
N THR A 123 10.47 2.88 4.01
CA THR A 123 9.99 1.96 2.97
C THR A 123 8.45 1.95 2.96
N LEU A 124 7.87 2.21 1.80
CA LEU A 124 6.44 1.97 1.57
C LEU A 124 6.23 0.49 1.21
N ILE A 125 5.19 -0.11 1.79
CA ILE A 125 4.84 -1.50 1.59
C ILE A 125 3.35 -1.58 1.27
N TRP A 126 3.02 -2.20 0.15
CA TRP A 126 1.67 -2.57 -0.18
C TRP A 126 1.49 -4.09 -0.04
N LEU A 127 0.38 -4.50 0.58
CA LEU A 127 0.04 -5.90 0.81
C LEU A 127 -1.37 -6.19 0.31
N LYS A 128 -1.52 -7.29 -0.43
CA LYS A 128 -2.80 -7.89 -0.76
C LYS A 128 -2.97 -9.17 0.02
N LEU A 129 -4.03 -9.22 0.81
CA LEU A 129 -4.39 -10.35 1.66
C LEU A 129 -5.70 -10.95 1.18
N GLY A 130 -5.73 -12.25 1.02
CA GLY A 130 -6.93 -13.03 0.73
C GLY A 130 -7.62 -13.54 2.00
N ALA A 131 -8.46 -14.56 1.81
CA ALA A 131 -9.17 -15.22 2.89
C ALA A 131 -8.21 -15.72 3.99
N GLY A 132 -8.61 -15.58 5.26
CA GLY A 132 -7.79 -15.96 6.41
C GLY A 132 -6.52 -15.12 6.58
N LEU A 133 -6.48 -13.91 6.04
CA LEU A 133 -5.31 -13.02 6.00
C LEU A 133 -4.09 -13.63 5.27
N LYS A 134 -4.31 -14.59 4.36
CA LYS A 134 -3.23 -15.15 3.56
C LYS A 134 -2.61 -14.08 2.67
N LEU A 135 -1.29 -13.87 2.78
CA LEU A 135 -0.57 -12.98 1.87
C LEU A 135 -0.61 -13.55 0.45
N GLU A 136 -1.16 -12.80 -0.50
CA GLU A 136 -1.22 -13.16 -1.92
C GLU A 136 -0.19 -12.40 -2.74
N GLU A 137 0.01 -11.12 -2.43
CA GLU A 137 0.93 -10.26 -3.16
C GLU A 137 1.52 -9.20 -2.23
N LYS A 138 2.73 -8.80 -2.54
CA LYS A 138 3.47 -7.77 -1.81
C LYS A 138 4.29 -6.93 -2.78
N GLN A 139 4.28 -5.62 -2.59
CA GLN A 139 5.16 -4.68 -3.26
C GLN A 139 5.83 -3.79 -2.23
N SER A 140 7.06 -3.37 -2.50
CA SER A 140 7.79 -2.44 -1.64
C SER A 140 8.54 -1.41 -2.47
N ALA A 141 8.70 -0.22 -1.89
CA ALA A 141 9.50 0.86 -2.46
C ALA A 141 10.26 1.55 -1.34
N VAL A 142 11.58 1.55 -1.41
CA VAL A 142 12.45 2.35 -0.54
C VAL A 142 12.40 3.79 -1.05
N ILE A 143 11.88 4.70 -0.24
CA ILE A 143 11.69 6.11 -0.58
C ILE A 143 12.68 7.04 0.13
N GLU A 144 13.35 6.54 1.16
CA GLU A 144 14.46 7.19 1.86
C GLU A 144 15.46 6.13 2.29
N ASP A 145 16.72 6.27 1.90
CA ASP A 145 17.82 5.40 2.32
C ASP A 145 19.13 6.16 2.19
N CYS A 146 19.69 6.52 3.33
CA CYS A 146 20.92 7.31 3.37
C CYS A 146 22.10 6.59 2.70
N LYS A 147 22.24 5.27 2.88
CA LYS A 147 23.36 4.50 2.30
C LYS A 147 23.22 4.33 0.79
N ALA A 148 22.00 4.21 0.30
CA ALA A 148 21.73 4.05 -1.11
C ALA A 148 21.57 5.41 -1.84
N ASN A 149 21.74 6.53 -1.13
CA ASN A 149 21.52 7.88 -1.65
C ASN A 149 20.12 8.06 -2.28
N VAL A 150 19.11 7.45 -1.66
CA VAL A 150 17.70 7.64 -2.01
C VAL A 150 17.10 8.66 -1.07
N SER A 151 16.44 9.68 -1.59
CA SER A 151 15.77 10.70 -0.78
C SER A 151 14.44 11.14 -1.37
N ILE A 152 13.51 11.49 -0.48
CA ILE A 152 12.22 12.07 -0.85
C ILE A 152 12.47 13.45 -1.45
N ALA A 153 11.90 13.68 -2.65
CA ALA A 153 12.08 14.92 -3.40
C ALA A 153 10.93 15.92 -3.12
N ASP A 154 10.65 16.17 -1.84
CA ASP A 154 9.62 17.11 -1.39
C ASP A 154 10.26 18.23 -0.54
N PRO A 155 10.16 19.50 -0.96
CA PRO A 155 10.69 20.62 -0.17
C PRO A 155 10.07 20.76 1.22
N GLU A 156 8.85 20.27 1.42
CA GLU A 156 8.20 20.28 2.74
C GLU A 156 8.83 19.25 3.68
N TYR A 157 9.35 18.15 3.16
CA TYR A 157 10.03 17.12 3.94
C TYR A 157 11.31 17.67 4.62
N GLU A 158 12.11 18.42 3.88
CA GLU A 158 13.34 19.04 4.44
C GLU A 158 13.02 19.97 5.62
N ARG A 159 11.84 20.59 5.62
CA ARG A 159 11.42 21.53 6.68
C ARG A 159 10.83 20.82 7.90
N LEU A 160 10.11 19.73 7.74
CA LEU A 160 9.32 19.10 8.80
C LEU A 160 10.01 17.92 9.48
N ASN A 161 11.09 17.39 8.92
CA ASN A 161 11.77 16.15 9.35
C ASN A 161 10.83 14.93 9.44
N GLU A 162 9.64 15.01 8.84
CA GLU A 162 8.69 13.91 8.77
C GLU A 162 8.27 13.73 7.30
N PRO A 163 8.30 12.51 6.76
CA PRO A 163 7.88 12.29 5.39
C PRO A 163 6.39 12.66 5.23
N PRO A 164 6.03 13.48 4.23
CA PRO A 164 4.66 13.95 4.00
C PRO A 164 3.78 12.85 3.41
N ILE A 165 3.77 11.67 4.07
CA ILE A 165 3.12 10.46 3.59
C ILE A 165 1.66 10.44 4.06
N LYS A 166 0.79 10.97 3.23
CA LYS A 166 -0.66 11.01 3.46
C LYS A 166 -1.43 10.82 2.15
N LEU A 167 -2.64 10.28 2.24
CA LEU A 167 -3.54 10.27 1.10
C LEU A 167 -4.22 11.64 0.95
N VAL A 168 -4.16 12.18 -0.25
CA VAL A 168 -4.91 13.37 -0.65
C VAL A 168 -5.93 12.93 -1.69
N ASN A 169 -7.22 13.15 -1.44
CA ASN A 169 -8.31 12.70 -2.32
C ASN A 169 -8.24 11.21 -2.69
N GLY A 170 -7.84 10.37 -1.72
CA GLY A 170 -7.73 8.92 -1.92
C GLY A 170 -6.46 8.47 -2.66
N LYS A 171 -5.57 9.38 -3.02
CA LYS A 171 -4.29 9.05 -3.69
C LYS A 171 -3.11 9.37 -2.78
N LEU A 172 -2.11 8.49 -2.80
CA LEU A 172 -0.78 8.72 -2.28
C LEU A 172 0.14 8.96 -3.46
N THR A 173 0.86 10.08 -3.44
CA THR A 173 1.89 10.36 -4.46
C THR A 173 3.16 10.74 -3.74
N ILE A 174 4.25 10.07 -4.05
CA ILE A 174 5.59 10.33 -3.50
C ILE A 174 6.55 10.45 -4.67
N GLU A 175 7.34 11.52 -4.68
CA GLU A 175 8.50 11.67 -5.55
C GLU A 175 9.76 11.46 -4.71
N TYR A 176 10.64 10.60 -5.18
CA TYR A 176 11.92 10.31 -4.53
C TYR A 176 13.00 10.14 -5.59
N GLY A 177 14.22 10.41 -5.21
CA GLY A 177 15.32 10.40 -6.16
C GLY A 177 16.48 9.56 -5.68
N LYS A 178 17.20 8.94 -6.63
CA LYS A 178 18.48 8.30 -6.39
C LYS A 178 19.58 9.11 -7.07
N THR A 179 20.59 9.49 -6.31
CA THR A 179 21.77 10.18 -6.84
C THR A 179 22.85 9.14 -7.12
N PHE A 180 23.24 9.02 -8.37
CA PHE A 180 24.41 8.24 -8.79
C PHE A 180 25.56 9.22 -9.07
N ASP A 181 26.80 8.78 -8.81
CA ASP A 181 28.05 9.53 -9.00
C ASP A 181 27.90 10.84 -9.76
N ASP A 182 27.96 11.91 -9.01
CA ASP A 182 28.14 13.32 -9.32
C ASP A 182 27.19 14.00 -10.33
N ASN A 183 26.41 13.34 -11.16
CA ASN A 183 25.67 14.11 -12.16
C ASN A 183 24.36 13.49 -12.72
N VAL A 184 23.94 12.29 -12.37
CA VAL A 184 22.69 11.72 -12.87
C VAL A 184 21.75 11.46 -11.69
N ARG A 185 20.65 12.19 -11.65
CA ARG A 185 19.60 11.96 -10.67
C ARG A 185 18.43 11.26 -11.35
N THR A 186 18.16 10.02 -10.96
CA THR A 186 16.91 9.36 -11.32
C THR A 186 15.82 9.83 -10.35
N LEU A 187 14.76 10.41 -10.86
CA LEU A 187 13.58 10.79 -10.11
C LEU A 187 12.48 9.76 -10.36
N SER A 188 12.06 9.09 -9.31
CA SER A 188 10.96 8.12 -9.33
C SER A 188 9.70 8.77 -8.75
N ARG A 189 8.57 8.49 -9.37
CA ARG A 189 7.26 8.87 -8.86
C ARG A 189 6.45 7.62 -8.57
N LEU A 190 6.10 7.42 -7.29
CA LEU A 190 5.22 6.37 -6.83
C LEU A 190 3.81 6.92 -6.68
N VAL A 191 2.83 6.21 -7.22
CA VAL A 191 1.41 6.52 -7.05
C VAL A 191 0.68 5.29 -6.54
N TYR A 192 -0.18 5.49 -5.53
CA TYR A 192 -1.18 4.52 -5.10
C TYR A 192 -2.55 5.17 -5.13
N ASP A 193 -3.55 4.47 -5.67
CA ASP A 193 -4.93 4.94 -5.75
C ASP A 193 -5.85 4.02 -4.90
N ARG A 194 -6.48 4.60 -3.89
CA ARG A 194 -7.42 3.87 -3.02
C ARG A 194 -8.65 3.34 -3.78
N SER A 195 -9.02 3.95 -4.89
CA SER A 195 -10.16 3.51 -5.70
C SER A 195 -9.88 2.26 -6.51
N SER A 196 -8.59 1.95 -6.74
CA SER A 196 -8.10 0.76 -7.46
C SER A 196 -6.99 0.08 -6.64
N PRO A 197 -7.31 -0.38 -5.42
CA PRO A 197 -6.30 -0.84 -4.47
C PRO A 197 -5.56 -2.09 -4.92
N GLU A 198 -6.14 -2.86 -5.86
CA GLU A 198 -5.56 -4.08 -6.45
C GLU A 198 -4.36 -3.79 -7.36
N GLN A 199 -4.22 -2.56 -7.87
CA GLN A 199 -3.09 -2.19 -8.72
C GLN A 199 -1.78 -2.04 -7.93
N GLY A 200 -1.87 -1.84 -6.60
CA GLY A 200 -0.70 -1.59 -5.78
C GLY A 200 -0.02 -0.27 -6.07
N PHE A 201 1.31 -0.27 -6.07
CA PHE A 201 2.12 0.89 -6.41
C PHE A 201 2.40 0.93 -7.92
N VAL A 202 2.12 2.07 -8.53
CA VAL A 202 2.58 2.38 -9.89
C VAL A 202 3.79 3.29 -9.76
N ILE A 203 4.96 2.80 -10.19
CA ILE A 203 6.22 3.52 -10.12
C ILE A 203 6.64 3.91 -11.53
N THR A 204 7.00 5.17 -11.72
CA THR A 204 7.46 5.73 -13.00
C THR A 204 8.78 6.44 -12.76
N ASP A 205 9.82 6.02 -13.48
CA ASP A 205 11.14 6.60 -13.39
C ASP A 205 11.35 7.65 -14.49
N ARG A 206 12.04 8.74 -14.13
CA ARG A 206 12.47 9.80 -15.03
C ARG A 206 13.94 10.12 -14.79
N GLU A 207 14.75 10.10 -15.82
CA GLU A 207 16.12 10.61 -15.73
C GLU A 207 16.09 12.14 -15.81
N LYS A 208 16.65 12.79 -14.80
CA LYS A 208 16.96 14.23 -14.84
C LYS A 208 18.43 14.40 -15.20
N LYS A 209 18.71 14.86 -16.42
CA LYS A 209 20.06 15.32 -16.76
C LYS A 209 20.41 16.56 -15.93
N PRO A 210 21.67 16.73 -15.51
CA PRO A 210 22.10 17.94 -14.84
C PRO A 210 21.76 19.14 -15.69
N GLN A 211 21.22 20.18 -15.06
CA GLN A 211 21.09 21.48 -15.71
C GLN A 211 22.51 21.97 -15.94
N GLN A 212 22.96 22.03 -17.20
CA GLN A 212 24.21 22.69 -17.52
C GLN A 212 24.02 24.16 -17.16
N ASP A 213 24.75 24.60 -16.11
CA ASP A 213 24.80 25.99 -15.73
C ASP A 213 25.29 26.78 -16.94
N GLN A 214 24.42 27.65 -17.49
CA GLN A 214 24.74 28.59 -18.55
C GLN A 214 25.44 29.82 -17.97
#